data_7de04c0de3689d5c09c52bb149ec72b9
#
_entry.id   7de04c0de3689d5c09c52bb149ec72b9
#
_cell.length_a   1.000
_cell.length_b   1.000
_cell.length_c   1.000
_cell.angle_alpha   90.00
_cell.angle_beta   90.00
_cell.angle_gamma   90.00
#
_symmetry.space_group_name_H-M   'P 1'
#
loop_
_entity.id
_entity.type
_entity.pdbx_description
1 polymer ?
#
loop_
_entity_poly.entity_id
_entity_poly.type
_entity_poly.pdbx_seq_one_letter_code
_entity_poly.pdbx_strand_id
1 'polypeptide(L)'
;MTLTVTILGCGSSGGVPRVGMGWGACDPAEPRNRRRRCSILVEKRREARDAATTVLVDTSPDLREQLLDSDVRHLDAVLFTHEHADHTHGIDDLRPLVLTMRRCIDVYLDERTSAQVRTRFGYCFITPPGSDYPPILVEHRLTSGREVHIDGPGGTLAALPFRMVHGNIDALGFRFGGLAYASDVSAMPEEAKALLRGLDVLIIDALRYTPHPSHFSLAEALALIDELGPRRAVLTNLHTDLDYATLRRQVPAHVEPAYDGMTITTYD
;
A
#
# COMPACT_ATOMS: atom_id res chain seq x y z
N MET A 1 4.83 11.15 19.08
CA MET A 1 4.19 11.53 17.79
C MET A 1 3.20 10.45 17.41
N THR A 2 2.24 10.72 16.53
CA THR A 2 1.23 9.73 16.11
C THR A 2 1.45 9.38 14.66
N LEU A 3 1.51 8.09 14.35
CA LEU A 3 1.50 7.54 13.01
C LEU A 3 0.15 6.85 12.79
N THR A 4 -0.60 7.27 11.79
CA THR A 4 -1.88 6.70 11.42
C THR A 4 -1.79 6.14 10.00
N VAL A 5 -2.22 4.90 9.82
CA VAL A 5 -2.33 4.26 8.51
C VAL A 5 -3.81 3.98 8.23
N THR A 6 -4.29 4.46 7.08
CA THR A 6 -5.61 4.13 6.57
C THR A 6 -5.47 3.15 5.40
N ILE A 7 -6.14 2.01 5.47
CA ILE A 7 -6.25 1.06 4.36
C ILE A 7 -7.23 1.64 3.33
N LEU A 8 -6.72 2.12 2.20
CA LEU A 8 -7.54 2.68 1.13
C LEU A 8 -8.20 1.60 0.27
N GLY A 9 -7.54 0.46 0.19
CA GLY A 9 -8.01 -0.75 -0.47
C GLY A 9 -7.22 -1.96 0.00
N CYS A 10 -7.88 -3.09 0.15
CA CYS A 10 -7.29 -4.34 0.63
C CYS A 10 -7.64 -5.56 -0.24
N GLY A 11 -8.19 -5.35 -1.42
CA GLY A 11 -8.53 -6.40 -2.36
C GLY A 11 -7.40 -6.71 -3.34
N SER A 12 -7.38 -7.93 -3.85
CA SER A 12 -6.46 -8.37 -4.90
C SER A 12 -6.64 -7.59 -6.20
N SER A 13 -5.82 -7.86 -7.20
CA SER A 13 -5.77 -7.14 -8.49
C SER A 13 -7.12 -6.94 -9.20
N GLY A 14 -8.09 -7.81 -8.98
CA GLY A 14 -9.45 -7.69 -9.52
C GLY A 14 -10.45 -6.98 -8.59
N GLY A 15 -10.05 -6.64 -7.38
CA GLY A 15 -10.95 -6.17 -6.32
C GLY A 15 -11.97 -7.23 -5.88
N VAL A 16 -12.88 -6.86 -4.97
CA VAL A 16 -14.03 -7.69 -4.57
C VAL A 16 -15.27 -6.78 -4.55
N PRO A 17 -16.36 -7.08 -5.28
CA PRO A 17 -16.50 -8.21 -6.23
C PRO A 17 -15.64 -8.06 -7.48
N ARG A 18 -15.32 -9.15 -8.13
CA ARG A 18 -14.57 -9.18 -9.39
C ARG A 18 -15.49 -9.08 -10.60
N VAL A 19 -15.07 -8.29 -11.59
CA VAL A 19 -15.77 -8.22 -12.88
C VAL A 19 -15.83 -9.62 -13.51
N GLY A 20 -17.03 -10.03 -13.92
CA GLY A 20 -17.29 -11.34 -14.53
C GLY A 20 -17.39 -12.51 -13.54
N MET A 21 -16.81 -12.42 -12.34
CA MET A 21 -16.79 -13.50 -11.33
C MET A 21 -17.66 -13.20 -10.10
N GLY A 22 -18.01 -11.92 -9.89
CA GLY A 22 -18.83 -11.51 -8.75
C GLY A 22 -18.12 -11.63 -7.39
N TRP A 23 -18.88 -11.99 -6.38
CA TRP A 23 -18.47 -12.01 -4.96
C TRP A 23 -17.71 -13.29 -4.55
N GLY A 24 -17.77 -14.36 -5.36
CA GLY A 24 -17.18 -15.65 -4.97
C GLY A 24 -17.81 -16.20 -3.70
N ALA A 25 -17.00 -16.49 -2.69
CA ALA A 25 -17.46 -16.95 -1.37
C ALA A 25 -17.77 -15.79 -0.39
N CYS A 26 -17.51 -14.55 -0.78
CA CYS A 26 -17.77 -13.39 0.06
C CYS A 26 -19.27 -13.06 0.10
N ASP A 27 -19.81 -12.85 1.31
CA ASP A 27 -21.21 -12.40 1.50
C ASP A 27 -21.38 -10.96 0.97
N PRO A 28 -22.25 -10.71 -0.02
CA PRO A 28 -22.49 -9.35 -0.54
C PRO A 28 -23.16 -8.42 0.49
N ALA A 29 -23.77 -8.93 1.55
CA ALA A 29 -24.38 -8.16 2.61
C ALA A 29 -23.38 -7.68 3.67
N GLU A 30 -22.17 -8.25 3.73
CA GLU A 30 -21.10 -7.80 4.60
C GLU A 30 -20.30 -6.67 3.90
N PRO A 31 -20.44 -5.39 4.32
CA PRO A 31 -19.83 -4.26 3.61
C PRO A 31 -18.31 -4.32 3.56
N ARG A 32 -17.66 -4.98 4.54
CA ARG A 32 -16.20 -5.17 4.58
C ARG A 32 -15.67 -6.16 3.54
N ASN A 33 -16.54 -6.87 2.84
CA ASN A 33 -16.19 -7.70 1.70
C ASN A 33 -16.03 -6.89 0.40
N ARG A 34 -16.55 -5.64 0.35
CA ARG A 34 -16.29 -4.77 -0.79
C ARG A 34 -14.89 -4.19 -0.64
N ARG A 35 -13.98 -4.60 -1.55
CA ARG A 35 -12.55 -4.30 -1.45
C ARG A 35 -12.04 -3.72 -2.76
N ARG A 36 -11.49 -2.52 -2.70
CA ARG A 36 -10.71 -1.88 -3.78
C ARG A 36 -9.31 -2.49 -3.82
N ARG A 37 -8.56 -2.23 -4.91
CA ARG A 37 -7.16 -2.67 -5.05
C ARG A 37 -6.28 -2.05 -3.97
N CYS A 38 -5.21 -2.76 -3.62
CA CYS A 38 -4.33 -2.40 -2.52
C CYS A 38 -3.75 -0.98 -2.66
N SER A 39 -3.89 -0.21 -1.60
CA SER A 39 -3.20 1.06 -1.36
C SER A 39 -3.38 1.43 0.11
N ILE A 40 -2.44 2.17 0.68
CA ILE A 40 -2.54 2.73 2.04
C ILE A 40 -2.16 4.21 2.05
N LEU A 41 -2.76 4.95 2.98
CA LEU A 41 -2.39 6.32 3.32
C LEU A 41 -1.68 6.31 4.68
N VAL A 42 -0.51 6.91 4.75
CA VAL A 42 0.30 7.02 5.97
C VAL A 42 0.37 8.47 6.38
N GLU A 43 -0.08 8.79 7.58
CA GLU A 43 -0.10 10.13 8.12
C GLU A 43 0.69 10.21 9.42
N LYS A 44 1.64 11.13 9.49
CA LYS A 44 2.38 11.44 10.72
C LYS A 44 1.93 12.80 11.24
N ARG A 45 1.65 12.89 12.55
CA ARG A 45 1.27 14.13 13.25
C ARG A 45 2.10 14.28 14.51
N ARG A 46 2.46 15.53 14.85
CA ARG A 46 3.07 15.85 16.17
C ARG A 46 2.01 15.78 17.25
N GLU A 47 0.88 16.44 17.02
CA GLU A 47 -0.31 16.41 17.86
C GLU A 47 -1.56 16.12 17.01
N ALA A 48 -2.64 15.65 17.65
CA ALA A 48 -3.84 15.19 16.94
C ALA A 48 -4.52 16.26 16.05
N ARG A 49 -4.33 17.56 16.37
CA ARG A 49 -4.92 18.67 15.63
C ARG A 49 -4.00 19.28 14.58
N ASP A 50 -2.73 18.85 14.53
CA ASP A 50 -1.77 19.38 13.60
C ASP A 50 -2.02 18.86 12.18
N ALA A 51 -1.55 19.63 11.19
CA ALA A 51 -1.45 19.14 9.83
C ALA A 51 -0.52 17.92 9.77
N ALA A 52 -0.88 16.92 8.97
CA ALA A 52 -0.10 15.71 8.82
C ALA A 52 0.98 15.85 7.75
N THR A 53 2.07 15.11 7.91
CA THR A 53 2.88 14.65 6.78
C THR A 53 2.17 13.42 6.20
N THR A 54 1.76 13.51 4.94
CA THR A 54 0.86 12.56 4.29
C THR A 54 1.54 11.87 3.13
N VAL A 55 1.64 10.55 3.20
CA VAL A 55 2.30 9.70 2.20
C VAL A 55 1.33 8.64 1.71
N LEU A 56 1.19 8.53 0.40
CA LEU A 56 0.43 7.47 -0.26
C LEU A 56 1.37 6.33 -0.62
N VAL A 57 0.95 5.08 -0.45
CA VAL A 57 1.62 3.91 -1.02
C VAL A 57 0.74 3.32 -2.11
N ASP A 58 1.25 3.31 -3.32
CA ASP A 58 0.63 2.91 -4.58
C ASP A 58 -0.57 3.76 -5.04
N THR A 59 -0.67 3.90 -6.35
CA THR A 59 -1.76 4.58 -7.05
C THR A 59 -2.63 3.55 -7.77
N SER A 60 -3.51 2.91 -7.03
CA SER A 60 -4.39 1.88 -7.60
C SER A 60 -5.35 2.47 -8.65
N PRO A 61 -5.95 1.65 -9.54
CA PRO A 61 -7.00 2.12 -10.46
C PRO A 61 -8.25 2.67 -9.75
N ASP A 62 -8.39 2.43 -8.44
CA ASP A 62 -9.47 2.97 -7.60
C ASP A 62 -9.10 4.28 -6.91
N LEU A 63 -7.92 4.87 -7.21
CA LEU A 63 -7.31 5.96 -6.45
C LEU A 63 -8.26 7.15 -6.25
N ARG A 64 -8.98 7.56 -7.29
CA ARG A 64 -9.93 8.66 -7.19
C ARG A 64 -10.92 8.47 -6.03
N GLU A 65 -11.58 7.33 -5.99
CA GLU A 65 -12.56 7.04 -4.93
C GLU A 65 -11.90 6.84 -3.57
N GLN A 66 -10.70 6.25 -3.55
CA GLN A 66 -9.91 6.07 -2.33
C GLN A 66 -9.55 7.42 -1.68
N LEU A 67 -9.10 8.39 -2.46
CA LEU A 67 -8.74 9.72 -1.97
C LEU A 67 -9.96 10.55 -1.56
N LEU A 68 -11.08 10.44 -2.29
CA LEU A 68 -12.32 11.12 -1.95
C LEU A 68 -12.91 10.62 -0.63
N ASP A 69 -12.99 9.30 -0.44
CA ASP A 69 -13.54 8.70 0.78
C ASP A 69 -12.68 9.00 2.02
N SER A 70 -11.38 9.23 1.82
CA SER A 70 -10.43 9.56 2.89
C SER A 70 -10.21 11.08 3.05
N ASP A 71 -10.97 11.93 2.36
CA ASP A 71 -10.87 13.41 2.35
C ASP A 71 -9.42 13.91 2.16
N VAL A 72 -8.64 13.24 1.30
CA VAL A 72 -7.26 13.61 1.03
C VAL A 72 -7.22 14.89 0.20
N ARG A 73 -6.58 15.95 0.73
CA ARG A 73 -6.46 17.25 0.09
C ARG A 73 -5.03 17.64 -0.28
N HIS A 74 -4.06 16.92 0.24
CA HIS A 74 -2.64 17.07 -0.13
C HIS A 74 -1.90 15.76 0.05
N LEU A 75 -0.78 15.62 -0.66
CA LEU A 75 0.19 14.54 -0.48
C LEU A 75 1.60 15.16 -0.47
N ASP A 76 2.43 14.71 0.47
CA ASP A 76 3.83 15.09 0.50
C ASP A 76 4.66 14.16 -0.38
N ALA A 77 4.29 12.88 -0.47
CA ALA A 77 4.92 11.93 -1.38
C ALA A 77 4.02 10.75 -1.74
N VAL A 78 4.42 10.03 -2.80
CA VAL A 78 3.92 8.69 -3.15
C VAL A 78 5.07 7.71 -3.19
N LEU A 79 4.92 6.56 -2.54
CA LEU A 79 5.85 5.43 -2.61
C LEU A 79 5.24 4.33 -3.46
N PHE A 80 6.00 3.75 -4.38
CA PHE A 80 5.53 2.64 -5.20
C PHE A 80 6.17 1.32 -4.75
N THR A 81 5.35 0.29 -4.60
CA THR A 81 5.81 -1.06 -4.26
C THR A 81 6.41 -1.76 -5.46
N HIS A 82 5.73 -1.75 -6.61
CA HIS A 82 6.16 -2.37 -7.85
C HIS A 82 5.32 -1.89 -9.06
N GLU A 83 5.64 -2.40 -10.27
CA GLU A 83 5.11 -1.88 -11.53
C GLU A 83 3.73 -2.43 -11.97
N HIS A 84 3.08 -3.32 -11.23
CA HIS A 84 1.80 -3.90 -11.67
C HIS A 84 0.69 -2.85 -11.81
N ALA A 85 -0.27 -3.15 -12.68
CA ALA A 85 -1.33 -2.22 -13.08
C ALA A 85 -2.23 -1.82 -11.90
N ASP A 86 -2.53 -2.75 -11.03
CA ASP A 86 -3.36 -2.54 -9.84
C ASP A 86 -2.68 -1.68 -8.77
N HIS A 87 -1.36 -1.41 -8.90
CA HIS A 87 -0.60 -0.51 -8.03
C HIS A 87 -0.22 0.83 -8.70
N THR A 88 -0.36 0.94 -10.04
CA THR A 88 0.19 2.12 -10.76
C THR A 88 -0.81 2.85 -11.64
N HIS A 89 -1.95 2.25 -12.04
CA HIS A 89 -2.79 2.80 -13.11
C HIS A 89 -3.69 3.97 -12.69
N GLY A 90 -3.76 4.33 -11.41
CA GLY A 90 -4.41 5.56 -10.93
C GLY A 90 -3.50 6.77 -10.85
N ILE A 91 -2.26 6.68 -11.36
CA ILE A 91 -1.22 7.72 -11.22
C ILE A 91 -1.67 9.11 -11.73
N ASP A 92 -2.50 9.19 -12.76
CA ASP A 92 -2.99 10.47 -13.29
C ASP A 92 -4.08 11.12 -12.40
N ASP A 93 -4.72 10.37 -11.50
CA ASP A 93 -5.64 10.91 -10.49
C ASP A 93 -4.93 11.75 -9.41
N LEU A 94 -3.60 11.78 -9.42
CA LEU A 94 -2.80 12.73 -8.62
C LEU A 94 -2.87 14.16 -9.18
N ARG A 95 -3.22 14.36 -10.45
CA ARG A 95 -3.23 15.67 -11.12
C ARG A 95 -4.10 16.72 -10.42
N PRO A 96 -5.32 16.44 -9.97
CA PRO A 96 -6.13 17.42 -9.22
C PRO A 96 -5.46 17.92 -7.95
N LEU A 97 -4.73 17.06 -7.23
CA LEU A 97 -3.96 17.44 -6.04
C LEU A 97 -2.81 18.38 -6.40
N VAL A 98 -2.05 18.06 -7.47
CA VAL A 98 -0.95 18.91 -7.98
C VAL A 98 -1.47 20.30 -8.34
N LEU A 99 -2.61 20.40 -9.02
CA LEU A 99 -3.23 21.67 -9.39
C LEU A 99 -3.66 22.48 -8.15
N THR A 100 -4.23 21.82 -7.15
CA THR A 100 -4.66 22.46 -5.90
C THR A 100 -3.47 22.89 -5.05
N MET A 101 -2.46 22.04 -4.89
CA MET A 101 -1.24 22.32 -4.13
C MET A 101 -0.30 23.29 -4.86
N ARG A 102 -0.44 23.46 -6.17
CA ARG A 102 0.46 24.22 -7.04
C ARG A 102 1.93 23.77 -6.96
N ARG A 103 2.15 22.49 -6.75
CA ARG A 103 3.47 21.85 -6.74
C ARG A 103 3.37 20.43 -7.24
N CYS A 104 4.43 19.94 -7.89
CA CYS A 104 4.54 18.53 -8.24
C CYS A 104 4.60 17.68 -6.96
N ILE A 105 4.19 16.42 -7.07
CA ILE A 105 4.30 15.44 -5.99
C ILE A 105 5.58 14.64 -6.16
N ASP A 106 6.35 14.52 -5.08
CA ASP A 106 7.52 13.65 -5.03
C ASP A 106 7.08 12.19 -5.06
N VAL A 107 7.64 11.40 -5.99
CA VAL A 107 7.35 9.97 -6.11
C VAL A 107 8.62 9.15 -6.00
N TYR A 108 8.55 8.08 -5.25
CA TYR A 108 9.68 7.23 -4.93
C TYR A 108 9.46 5.85 -5.53
N LEU A 109 10.40 5.43 -6.40
CA LEU A 109 10.33 4.16 -7.13
C LEU A 109 11.73 3.51 -7.16
N ASP A 110 11.76 2.19 -7.23
CA ASP A 110 12.98 1.48 -7.61
C ASP A 110 13.26 1.62 -9.11
N GLU A 111 14.39 1.11 -9.56
CA GLU A 111 14.81 1.26 -10.96
C GLU A 111 13.86 0.56 -11.94
N ARG A 112 13.42 -0.64 -11.61
CA ARG A 112 12.55 -1.45 -12.46
C ARG A 112 11.16 -0.83 -12.56
N THR A 113 10.56 -0.47 -11.43
CA THR A 113 9.26 0.20 -11.38
C THR A 113 9.28 1.52 -12.14
N SER A 114 10.34 2.32 -11.95
CA SER A 114 10.54 3.57 -12.67
C SER A 114 10.55 3.38 -14.18
N ALA A 115 11.32 2.42 -14.70
CA ALA A 115 11.39 2.15 -16.13
C ALA A 115 10.00 1.83 -16.73
N GLN A 116 9.20 1.01 -16.04
CA GLN A 116 7.87 0.61 -16.50
C GLN A 116 6.85 1.75 -16.37
N VAL A 117 6.85 2.46 -15.25
CA VAL A 117 5.93 3.59 -15.00
C VAL A 117 6.22 4.72 -16.00
N ARG A 118 7.48 5.04 -16.29
CA ARG A 118 7.83 6.03 -17.30
C ARG A 118 7.42 5.61 -18.71
N THR A 119 7.51 4.33 -19.04
CA THR A 119 7.07 3.82 -20.35
C THR A 119 5.57 4.01 -20.54
N ARG A 120 4.77 3.79 -19.48
CA ARG A 120 3.30 3.87 -19.53
C ARG A 120 2.78 5.29 -19.34
N PHE A 121 3.40 6.06 -18.43
CA PHE A 121 2.93 7.34 -17.93
C PHE A 121 3.99 8.44 -17.98
N GLY A 122 4.86 8.40 -18.99
CA GLY A 122 5.98 9.35 -19.15
C GLY A 122 5.56 10.82 -19.12
N TYR A 123 4.35 11.13 -19.60
CA TYR A 123 3.77 12.47 -19.57
C TYR A 123 3.52 13.03 -18.16
N CYS A 124 3.46 12.18 -17.13
CA CYS A 124 3.39 12.61 -15.73
C CYS A 124 4.71 13.22 -15.26
N PHE A 125 5.84 12.86 -15.86
CA PHE A 125 7.20 13.24 -15.46
C PHE A 125 7.83 14.29 -16.37
N ILE A 126 7.47 14.30 -17.65
CA ILE A 126 8.04 15.20 -18.66
C ILE A 126 6.93 15.65 -19.60
N THR A 127 6.82 16.94 -19.86
CA THR A 127 5.88 17.47 -20.85
C THR A 127 6.17 16.87 -22.23
N PRO A 128 5.22 16.18 -22.87
CA PRO A 128 5.41 15.65 -24.21
C PRO A 128 5.63 16.78 -25.23
N PRO A 129 6.39 16.56 -26.31
CA PRO A 129 6.55 17.53 -27.39
C PRO A 129 5.19 17.98 -27.94
N GLY A 130 4.99 19.31 -28.05
CA GLY A 130 3.75 19.92 -28.52
C GLY A 130 2.58 19.93 -27.56
N SER A 131 2.80 19.57 -26.28
CA SER A 131 1.81 19.65 -25.22
C SER A 131 2.08 20.87 -24.31
N ASP A 132 1.00 21.53 -23.88
CA ASP A 132 1.05 22.63 -22.90
C ASP A 132 0.85 22.13 -21.45
N TYR A 133 0.62 20.82 -21.25
CA TYR A 133 0.42 20.24 -19.92
C TYR A 133 1.75 20.03 -19.21
N PRO A 134 1.98 20.67 -18.04
CA PRO A 134 3.20 20.47 -17.28
C PRO A 134 3.24 19.08 -16.63
N PRO A 135 4.43 18.56 -16.30
CA PRO A 135 4.57 17.36 -15.48
C PRO A 135 3.94 17.55 -14.12
N ILE A 136 3.55 16.46 -13.50
CA ILE A 136 2.89 16.47 -12.17
C ILE A 136 3.74 15.78 -11.10
N LEU A 137 4.78 15.05 -11.48
CA LEU A 137 5.59 14.21 -10.58
C LEU A 137 7.08 14.55 -10.67
N VAL A 138 7.75 14.46 -9.54
CA VAL A 138 9.21 14.49 -9.40
C VAL A 138 9.69 13.14 -8.88
N GLU A 139 10.56 12.48 -9.62
CA GLU A 139 11.02 11.13 -9.29
C GLU A 139 12.23 11.13 -8.35
N HIS A 140 12.19 10.25 -7.36
CA HIS A 140 13.28 9.90 -6.47
C HIS A 140 13.51 8.38 -6.50
N ARG A 141 14.78 7.96 -6.36
CA ARG A 141 15.15 6.56 -6.41
C ARG A 141 15.05 5.88 -5.04
N LEU A 142 14.35 4.72 -4.99
CA LEU A 142 14.38 3.80 -3.85
C LEU A 142 15.49 2.76 -3.99
N THR A 143 16.05 2.39 -2.86
CA THR A 143 16.95 1.23 -2.72
C THR A 143 16.56 0.47 -1.47
N SER A 144 16.32 -0.83 -1.60
CA SER A 144 16.01 -1.70 -0.45
C SER A 144 17.06 -1.56 0.66
N GLY A 145 16.62 -1.46 1.91
CA GLY A 145 17.47 -1.30 3.09
C GLY A 145 17.99 0.12 3.31
N ARG A 146 17.70 1.08 2.42
CA ARG A 146 18.07 2.47 2.57
C ARG A 146 16.86 3.34 2.88
N GLU A 147 16.79 3.85 4.10
CA GLU A 147 15.70 4.71 4.55
C GLU A 147 15.61 6.01 3.73
N VAL A 148 14.39 6.44 3.43
CA VAL A 148 14.06 7.73 2.84
C VAL A 148 13.30 8.58 3.85
N HIS A 149 13.53 9.89 3.82
CA HIS A 149 12.91 10.85 4.71
C HIS A 149 12.02 11.79 3.90
N ILE A 150 10.75 11.85 4.28
CA ILE A 150 9.74 12.68 3.63
C ILE A 150 9.37 13.79 4.61
N ASP A 151 9.70 15.02 4.26
CA ASP A 151 9.37 16.19 5.08
C ASP A 151 7.98 16.70 4.77
N GLY A 152 7.26 17.09 5.82
CA GLY A 152 5.93 17.65 5.72
C GLY A 152 5.50 18.35 7.01
N PRO A 153 4.26 18.88 7.05
CA PRO A 153 3.77 19.67 8.19
C PRO A 153 3.78 18.92 9.52
N GLY A 154 3.57 17.61 9.50
CA GLY A 154 3.59 16.74 10.69
C GLY A 154 4.98 16.35 11.17
N GLY A 155 6.03 16.83 10.50
CA GLY A 155 7.44 16.49 10.71
C GLY A 155 7.91 15.42 9.73
N THR A 156 9.19 15.09 9.78
CA THR A 156 9.80 14.10 8.88
C THR A 156 9.24 12.71 9.13
N LEU A 157 8.69 12.08 8.09
CA LEU A 157 8.26 10.67 8.08
C LEU A 157 9.38 9.85 7.45
N ALA A 158 9.92 8.90 8.21
CA ALA A 158 10.92 7.97 7.73
C ALA A 158 10.24 6.72 7.16
N ALA A 159 10.63 6.31 5.95
CA ALA A 159 10.17 5.09 5.30
C ALA A 159 11.38 4.22 4.92
N LEU A 160 11.44 3.00 5.44
CA LEU A 160 12.47 2.02 5.13
C LEU A 160 11.93 1.00 4.13
N PRO A 161 12.32 1.06 2.85
CA PRO A 161 11.95 0.07 1.86
C PRO A 161 12.69 -1.25 2.13
N PHE A 162 11.99 -2.37 2.00
CA PHE A 162 12.57 -3.71 2.06
C PHE A 162 12.11 -4.54 0.86
N ARG A 163 13.02 -5.36 0.35
CA ARG A 163 12.77 -6.22 -0.82
C ARG A 163 11.93 -7.43 -0.44
N MET A 164 10.94 -7.73 -1.26
CA MET A 164 10.11 -8.93 -1.22
C MET A 164 10.17 -9.65 -2.56
N VAL A 165 10.00 -10.98 -2.57
CA VAL A 165 9.81 -11.74 -3.80
C VAL A 165 8.31 -11.76 -4.13
N HIS A 166 7.97 -11.40 -5.36
CA HIS A 166 6.61 -11.44 -5.87
C HIS A 166 6.57 -12.24 -7.19
N GLY A 167 6.51 -13.57 -7.07
CA GLY A 167 6.62 -14.48 -8.21
C GLY A 167 7.97 -14.35 -8.91
N ASN A 168 7.97 -13.87 -10.14
CA ASN A 168 9.18 -13.68 -10.96
C ASN A 168 9.73 -12.24 -10.94
N ILE A 169 9.20 -11.38 -10.09
CA ILE A 169 9.69 -10.01 -9.89
C ILE A 169 9.96 -9.75 -8.42
N ASP A 170 10.70 -8.68 -8.14
CA ASP A 170 10.81 -8.13 -6.81
C ASP A 170 9.74 -7.04 -6.62
N ALA A 171 9.21 -6.93 -5.39
CA ALA A 171 8.41 -5.82 -4.92
C ALA A 171 9.06 -5.20 -3.68
N LEU A 172 8.70 -3.97 -3.37
CA LEU A 172 9.11 -3.30 -2.14
C LEU A 172 7.96 -3.30 -1.13
N GLY A 173 8.26 -3.69 0.10
CA GLY A 173 7.47 -3.33 1.25
C GLY A 173 8.06 -2.09 1.92
N PHE A 174 7.31 -1.48 2.84
CA PHE A 174 7.74 -0.28 3.56
C PHE A 174 7.54 -0.44 5.06
N ARG A 175 8.59 -0.09 5.83
CA ARG A 175 8.50 0.03 7.28
C ARG A 175 8.48 1.50 7.69
N PHE A 176 7.53 1.86 8.56
CA PHE A 176 7.32 3.18 9.15
C PHE A 176 7.37 3.01 10.67
N GLY A 177 8.56 3.18 11.27
CA GLY A 177 8.73 2.94 12.71
C GLY A 177 8.34 1.52 13.12
N GLY A 178 7.34 1.38 13.99
CA GLY A 178 6.80 0.09 14.45
C GLY A 178 5.82 -0.59 13.50
N LEU A 179 5.47 0.01 12.35
CA LEU A 179 4.52 -0.54 11.39
C LEU A 179 5.21 -0.92 10.08
N ALA A 180 4.83 -2.07 9.49
CA ALA A 180 5.27 -2.46 8.15
C ALA A 180 4.09 -2.83 7.25
N TYR A 181 4.24 -2.55 5.94
CA TYR A 181 3.30 -2.87 4.87
C TYR A 181 3.96 -3.73 3.79
N ALA A 182 3.38 -4.87 3.50
CA ALA A 182 3.86 -5.88 2.55
C ALA A 182 2.68 -6.45 1.74
N SER A 183 2.25 -5.74 0.68
CA SER A 183 1.01 -6.03 -0.06
C SER A 183 1.09 -7.24 -0.98
N ASP A 184 2.21 -7.45 -1.65
CA ASP A 184 2.38 -8.44 -2.72
C ASP A 184 3.66 -9.23 -2.49
N VAL A 185 3.54 -10.41 -1.91
CA VAL A 185 4.69 -11.20 -1.49
C VAL A 185 4.42 -12.70 -1.62
N SER A 186 5.33 -13.44 -2.23
CA SER A 186 5.35 -14.91 -2.27
C SER A 186 6.49 -15.52 -1.46
N ALA A 187 7.54 -14.71 -1.16
CA ALA A 187 8.59 -15.09 -0.23
C ALA A 187 9.25 -13.86 0.38
N MET A 188 9.60 -13.96 1.67
CA MET A 188 10.27 -12.91 2.41
C MET A 188 11.72 -13.29 2.62
N PRO A 189 12.70 -12.59 1.99
CA PRO A 189 14.13 -12.84 2.18
C PRO A 189 14.57 -12.61 3.64
N GLU A 190 15.61 -13.31 4.09
CA GLU A 190 16.09 -13.19 5.48
C GLU A 190 16.56 -11.77 5.83
N GLU A 191 17.17 -11.07 4.88
CA GLU A 191 17.54 -9.66 5.05
C GLU A 191 16.33 -8.76 5.30
N ALA A 192 15.19 -9.03 4.65
CA ALA A 192 13.95 -8.32 4.89
C ALA A 192 13.33 -8.69 6.24
N LYS A 193 13.32 -9.98 6.60
CA LYS A 193 12.84 -10.44 7.92
C LYS A 193 13.63 -9.77 9.06
N ALA A 194 14.95 -9.60 8.89
CA ALA A 194 15.78 -8.90 9.88
C ALA A 194 15.33 -7.45 10.10
N LEU A 195 14.89 -6.77 9.03
CA LEU A 195 14.35 -5.41 9.10
C LEU A 195 12.93 -5.35 9.70
N LEU A 196 12.23 -6.47 9.79
CA LEU A 196 10.84 -6.57 10.27
C LEU A 196 10.74 -7.08 11.71
N ARG A 197 11.84 -7.23 12.43
CA ARG A 197 11.80 -7.60 13.85
C ARG A 197 11.29 -6.47 14.73
N GLY A 198 10.53 -6.83 15.78
CA GLY A 198 10.02 -5.88 16.78
C GLY A 198 8.91 -4.95 16.27
N LEU A 199 8.11 -5.40 15.31
CA LEU A 199 6.96 -4.65 14.83
C LEU A 199 5.81 -4.63 15.84
N ASP A 200 5.16 -3.49 15.97
CA ASP A 200 3.86 -3.38 16.61
C ASP A 200 2.76 -3.87 15.66
N VAL A 201 2.85 -3.50 14.38
CA VAL A 201 1.85 -3.87 13.36
C VAL A 201 2.52 -4.35 12.08
N LEU A 202 2.06 -5.48 11.56
CA LEU A 202 2.39 -5.98 10.22
C LEU A 202 1.13 -6.05 9.36
N ILE A 203 1.09 -5.30 8.26
CA ILE A 203 0.06 -5.42 7.22
C ILE A 203 0.67 -6.28 6.11
N ILE A 204 0.06 -7.44 5.83
CA ILE A 204 0.69 -8.46 4.97
C ILE A 204 -0.28 -9.13 4.01
N ASP A 205 0.22 -9.46 2.83
CA ASP A 205 -0.47 -10.25 1.80
C ASP A 205 -0.99 -11.59 2.35
N ALA A 206 -2.26 -11.87 2.07
CA ALA A 206 -2.87 -13.19 2.27
C ALA A 206 -3.93 -13.39 1.18
N LEU A 207 -3.49 -13.70 -0.04
CA LEU A 207 -4.33 -13.65 -1.23
C LEU A 207 -5.55 -14.56 -1.11
N ARG A 208 -5.36 -15.84 -0.74
CA ARG A 208 -6.39 -16.88 -0.75
C ARG A 208 -6.02 -18.08 0.12
N TYR A 209 -6.94 -19.04 0.26
CA TYR A 209 -6.65 -20.26 1.03
C TYR A 209 -5.61 -21.16 0.35
N THR A 210 -5.66 -21.30 -0.97
CA THR A 210 -4.77 -22.19 -1.72
C THR A 210 -3.47 -21.48 -2.15
N PRO A 211 -2.33 -22.17 -2.24
CA PRO A 211 -1.06 -21.59 -2.68
C PRO A 211 -1.16 -20.88 -4.03
N HIS A 212 -0.38 -19.83 -4.18
CA HIS A 212 -0.27 -19.03 -5.40
C HIS A 212 1.21 -18.78 -5.75
N PRO A 213 1.62 -18.77 -7.04
CA PRO A 213 3.03 -18.63 -7.39
C PRO A 213 3.64 -17.28 -7.07
N SER A 214 2.84 -16.21 -6.91
CA SER A 214 3.33 -14.84 -6.67
C SER A 214 2.81 -14.18 -5.40
N HIS A 215 1.97 -14.86 -4.61
CA HIS A 215 1.40 -14.32 -3.37
C HIS A 215 1.38 -15.38 -2.27
N PHE A 216 1.41 -14.94 -1.04
CA PHE A 216 1.14 -15.82 0.09
C PHE A 216 -0.31 -16.31 0.09
N SER A 217 -0.47 -17.60 0.36
CA SER A 217 -1.72 -18.14 0.88
C SER A 217 -1.93 -17.69 2.33
N LEU A 218 -3.16 -17.83 2.84
CA LEU A 218 -3.43 -17.57 4.25
C LEU A 218 -2.49 -18.34 5.19
N ALA A 219 -2.21 -19.62 4.89
CA ALA A 219 -1.34 -20.44 5.73
C ALA A 219 0.11 -19.93 5.74
N GLU A 220 0.64 -19.51 4.59
CA GLU A 220 2.00 -18.95 4.49
C GLU A 220 2.11 -17.58 5.17
N ALA A 221 1.08 -16.73 5.05
CA ALA A 221 1.02 -15.46 5.75
C ALA A 221 1.00 -15.66 7.29
N LEU A 222 0.20 -16.59 7.79
CA LEU A 222 0.14 -16.91 9.21
C LEU A 222 1.46 -17.48 9.74
N ALA A 223 2.15 -18.30 8.95
CA ALA A 223 3.47 -18.84 9.33
C ALA A 223 4.52 -17.72 9.45
N LEU A 224 4.53 -16.75 8.54
CA LEU A 224 5.45 -15.61 8.63
C LEU A 224 5.07 -14.67 9.80
N ILE A 225 3.78 -14.46 10.07
CA ILE A 225 3.31 -13.70 11.23
C ILE A 225 3.81 -14.34 12.53
N ASP A 226 3.71 -15.68 12.65
CA ASP A 226 4.21 -16.42 13.84
C ASP A 226 5.73 -16.29 13.98
N GLU A 227 6.47 -16.37 12.87
CA GLU A 227 7.94 -16.22 12.85
C GLU A 227 8.39 -14.81 13.26
N LEU A 228 7.74 -13.76 12.79
CA LEU A 228 8.12 -12.36 13.05
C LEU A 228 7.59 -11.85 14.39
N GLY A 229 6.50 -12.39 14.89
CA GLY A 229 5.88 -12.09 16.17
C GLY A 229 5.43 -10.63 16.34
N PRO A 230 4.73 -9.99 15.37
CA PRO A 230 4.21 -8.64 15.57
C PRO A 230 3.12 -8.66 16.65
N ARG A 231 2.92 -7.54 17.35
CA ARG A 231 1.85 -7.44 18.35
C ARG A 231 0.45 -7.56 17.71
N ARG A 232 0.30 -7.06 16.49
CA ARG A 232 -0.91 -7.12 15.67
C ARG A 232 -0.54 -7.37 14.22
N ALA A 233 -1.33 -8.20 13.52
CA ALA A 233 -1.19 -8.39 12.08
C ALA A 233 -2.52 -8.13 11.38
N VAL A 234 -2.46 -7.53 10.18
CA VAL A 234 -3.61 -7.20 9.35
C VAL A 234 -3.39 -7.83 7.97
N LEU A 235 -4.32 -8.69 7.57
CA LEU A 235 -4.25 -9.39 6.29
C LEU A 235 -4.81 -8.51 5.18
N THR A 236 -4.05 -8.31 4.10
CA THR A 236 -4.44 -7.51 2.93
C THR A 236 -4.37 -8.32 1.65
N ASN A 237 -4.64 -7.72 0.50
CA ASN A 237 -4.65 -8.35 -0.83
C ASN A 237 -5.66 -9.50 -0.98
N LEU A 238 -6.78 -9.38 -0.28
CA LEU A 238 -7.77 -10.44 -0.08
C LEU A 238 -8.60 -10.70 -1.33
N HIS A 239 -8.64 -11.97 -1.77
CA HIS A 239 -9.42 -12.44 -2.91
C HIS A 239 -10.89 -12.76 -2.54
N THR A 240 -11.70 -13.07 -3.53
CA THR A 240 -13.15 -13.39 -3.39
C THR A 240 -13.47 -14.68 -2.63
N ASP A 241 -12.51 -15.50 -2.28
CA ASP A 241 -12.69 -16.71 -1.46
C ASP A 241 -12.51 -16.46 0.05
N LEU A 242 -12.01 -15.27 0.44
CA LEU A 242 -11.78 -14.89 1.83
C LEU A 242 -12.90 -13.95 2.34
N ASP A 243 -14.05 -14.53 2.69
CA ASP A 243 -15.13 -13.79 3.36
C ASP A 243 -14.67 -13.20 4.69
N TYR A 244 -14.95 -11.91 4.93
CA TYR A 244 -14.46 -11.18 6.10
C TYR A 244 -14.86 -11.82 7.43
N ALA A 245 -16.15 -12.10 7.61
CA ALA A 245 -16.67 -12.63 8.87
C ALA A 245 -16.16 -14.04 9.15
N THR A 246 -16.01 -14.85 8.10
CA THR A 246 -15.47 -16.21 8.18
C THR A 246 -13.97 -16.16 8.50
N LEU A 247 -13.20 -15.37 7.77
CA LEU A 247 -11.75 -15.23 7.97
C LEU A 247 -11.44 -14.72 9.39
N ARG A 248 -12.20 -13.72 9.88
CA ARG A 248 -12.03 -13.17 11.22
C ARG A 248 -12.19 -14.21 12.35
N ARG A 249 -13.03 -15.24 12.13
CA ARG A 249 -13.20 -16.34 13.09
C ARG A 249 -12.12 -17.41 13.00
N GLN A 250 -11.42 -17.50 11.88
CA GLN A 250 -10.42 -18.55 11.60
C GLN A 250 -9.01 -18.16 12.04
N VAL A 251 -8.71 -16.86 12.09
CA VAL A 251 -7.37 -16.37 12.41
C VAL A 251 -7.17 -16.16 13.91
N PRO A 252 -5.90 -16.18 14.41
CA PRO A 252 -5.58 -15.89 15.80
C PRO A 252 -6.09 -14.52 16.27
N ALA A 253 -6.25 -14.31 17.56
CA ALA A 253 -6.83 -13.09 18.13
C ALA A 253 -6.08 -11.79 17.75
N HIS A 254 -4.75 -11.86 17.59
CA HIS A 254 -3.89 -10.73 17.18
C HIS A 254 -3.82 -10.52 15.67
N VAL A 255 -4.50 -11.36 14.88
CA VAL A 255 -4.58 -11.27 13.42
C VAL A 255 -6.00 -10.90 13.01
N GLU A 256 -6.17 -10.04 12.03
CA GLU A 256 -7.48 -9.68 11.50
C GLU A 256 -7.43 -9.36 10.00
N PRO A 257 -8.51 -9.62 9.26
CA PRO A 257 -8.60 -9.19 7.86
C PRO A 257 -8.77 -7.67 7.78
N ALA A 258 -8.13 -7.04 6.79
CA ALA A 258 -8.35 -5.65 6.44
C ALA A 258 -9.74 -5.43 5.81
N TYR A 259 -10.17 -4.18 5.84
CA TYR A 259 -11.28 -3.65 5.06
C TYR A 259 -10.98 -2.22 4.62
N ASP A 260 -11.57 -1.77 3.53
CA ASP A 260 -11.40 -0.42 3.02
C ASP A 260 -11.88 0.62 4.04
N GLY A 261 -11.05 1.61 4.35
CA GLY A 261 -11.29 2.61 5.38
C GLY A 261 -10.83 2.21 6.80
N MET A 262 -10.26 1.02 6.98
CA MET A 262 -9.69 0.60 8.27
C MET A 262 -8.54 1.52 8.68
N THR A 263 -8.58 2.03 9.91
CA THR A 263 -7.54 2.92 10.44
C THR A 263 -6.74 2.22 11.54
N ILE A 264 -5.43 2.34 11.48
CA ILE A 264 -4.47 1.76 12.42
C ILE A 264 -3.60 2.90 12.94
N THR A 265 -3.53 3.05 14.25
CA THR A 265 -2.71 4.10 14.89
C THR A 265 -1.62 3.47 15.75
N THR A 266 -0.39 3.96 15.57
CA THR A 266 0.77 3.64 16.40
C THR A 266 1.36 4.93 16.99
N TYR A 267 2.10 4.80 18.07
CA TYR A 267 2.74 5.92 18.77
C TYR A 267 4.25 5.72 18.72
N ASP A 268 4.99 6.75 18.28
CA ASP A 268 6.44 6.83 18.35
C ASP A 268 6.91 7.32 19.73
#